data_29c9ae152879faedaacb526635270b0d
#
_entry.id   29c9ae152879faedaacb526635270b0d
#
_cell.length_a   1.000
_cell.length_b   1.000
_cell.length_c   1.000
_cell.angle_alpha   90.00
_cell.angle_beta   90.00
_cell.angle_gamma   90.00
#
_symmetry.space_group_name_H-M   'P 1'
#
loop_
_entity.id
_entity.type
_entity.pdbx_description
1 polymer ?
#
loop_
_entity_poly.entity_id
_entity_poly.type
_entity_poly.pdbx_seq_one_letter_code
_entity_poly.pdbx_strand_id
1 'polypeptide(L)'
;MKVQKISLVLGLAFAAFSFGAHAADAELDKMVAEGQKNYAHNTFNGNGHVCESCHVGGGKEAGKLPNGKVIPSLANAAAIFPRINMKSGKLVTLSDQVRNCAANALQGTPPEYGSVELNSMVAYITSLAQGKAIDMGGMPK
;
A
#
# COMPACT_ATOMS: atom_id res chain seq x y z
N MET A 1 -53.02 21.10 -48.71
CA MET A 1 -51.62 21.24 -48.38
C MET A 1 -51.34 20.37 -47.16
N LYS A 2 -50.61 19.22 -47.31
CA LYS A 2 -50.25 18.34 -46.22
C LYS A 2 -48.78 18.66 -45.79
N VAL A 3 -48.60 19.10 -44.58
CA VAL A 3 -47.27 19.37 -43.99
C VAL A 3 -46.81 18.08 -43.40
N GLN A 4 -45.72 17.48 -43.94
CA GLN A 4 -45.06 16.30 -43.46
C GLN A 4 -44.06 16.71 -42.38
N LYS A 5 -44.25 16.21 -41.15
CA LYS A 5 -43.33 16.40 -40.05
C LYS A 5 -42.20 15.37 -40.20
N ILE A 6 -40.99 15.87 -40.44
CA ILE A 6 -39.76 15.06 -40.42
C ILE A 6 -39.29 15.02 -38.97
N SER A 7 -39.39 13.84 -38.34
CA SER A 7 -38.80 13.59 -37.03
C SER A 7 -37.34 13.17 -37.23
N LEU A 8 -36.45 14.04 -36.83
CA LEU A 8 -35.00 13.76 -36.78
C LEU A 8 -34.70 12.97 -35.51
N VAL A 9 -34.43 11.70 -35.65
CA VAL A 9 -33.95 10.86 -34.53
C VAL A 9 -32.44 11.05 -34.43
N LEU A 10 -32.02 11.83 -33.44
CA LEU A 10 -30.60 11.97 -33.09
C LEU A 10 -30.21 10.84 -32.14
N GLY A 11 -29.72 9.74 -32.69
CA GLY A 11 -29.18 8.63 -31.94
C GLY A 11 -27.76 8.99 -31.49
N LEU A 12 -27.58 9.42 -30.21
CA LEU A 12 -26.26 9.57 -29.61
C LEU A 12 -25.77 8.20 -29.15
N ALA A 13 -24.80 7.65 -29.86
CA ALA A 13 -24.04 6.48 -29.42
C ALA A 13 -23.08 6.89 -28.29
N PHE A 14 -23.48 6.63 -27.04
CA PHE A 14 -22.58 6.64 -25.88
C PHE A 14 -22.15 5.21 -25.59
N ALA A 15 -21.16 4.74 -26.30
CA ALA A 15 -20.52 3.46 -26.00
C ALA A 15 -19.02 3.56 -26.30
N ALA A 16 -18.23 4.02 -25.35
CA ALA A 16 -16.78 3.71 -25.30
C ALA A 16 -16.03 4.49 -24.19
N PHE A 17 -16.26 4.23 -22.90
CA PHE A 17 -15.31 4.69 -21.87
C PHE A 17 -15.19 3.74 -20.66
N SER A 18 -15.56 2.47 -20.80
CA SER A 18 -15.49 1.53 -19.66
C SER A 18 -14.19 0.70 -19.58
N PHE A 19 -13.29 0.80 -20.55
CA PHE A 19 -12.10 -0.06 -20.59
C PHE A 19 -10.92 0.42 -19.74
N GLY A 20 -10.85 1.70 -19.40
CA GLY A 20 -9.71 2.24 -18.65
C GLY A 20 -9.71 1.91 -17.17
N ALA A 21 -10.87 1.84 -16.52
CA ALA A 21 -10.97 1.60 -15.08
C ALA A 21 -10.56 0.18 -14.72
N HIS A 22 -11.01 -0.82 -15.45
CA HIS A 22 -10.67 -2.24 -15.18
C HIS A 22 -9.18 -2.56 -15.38
N ALA A 23 -8.50 -1.90 -16.31
CA ALA A 23 -7.08 -2.10 -16.53
C ALA A 23 -6.26 -1.49 -15.39
N ALA A 24 -6.66 -0.33 -14.87
CA ALA A 24 -6.00 0.30 -13.73
C ALA A 24 -6.17 -0.51 -12.43
N ASP A 25 -7.36 -1.06 -12.19
CA ASP A 25 -7.63 -1.93 -11.04
C ASP A 25 -6.78 -3.21 -11.11
N ALA A 26 -6.70 -3.85 -12.28
CA ALA A 26 -5.89 -5.04 -12.47
C ALA A 26 -4.38 -4.80 -12.26
N GLU A 27 -3.86 -3.62 -12.63
CA GLU A 27 -2.47 -3.26 -12.39
C GLU A 27 -2.21 -3.00 -10.90
N LEU A 28 -3.13 -2.33 -10.21
CA LEU A 28 -3.05 -2.14 -8.77
C LEU A 28 -3.07 -3.49 -8.02
N ASP A 29 -3.95 -4.41 -8.42
CA ASP A 29 -4.02 -5.75 -7.83
C ASP A 29 -2.71 -6.53 -7.99
N LYS A 30 -2.04 -6.42 -9.15
CA LYS A 30 -0.70 -6.99 -9.35
C LYS A 30 0.34 -6.38 -8.43
N MET A 31 0.32 -5.05 -8.28
CA MET A 31 1.24 -4.36 -7.37
C MET A 31 1.02 -4.80 -5.92
N VAL A 32 -0.22 -4.95 -5.49
CA VAL A 32 -0.57 -5.46 -4.15
C VAL A 32 -0.08 -6.89 -3.97
N ALA A 33 -0.30 -7.78 -4.95
CA ALA A 33 0.15 -9.16 -4.89
C ALA A 33 1.69 -9.28 -4.86
N GLU A 34 2.40 -8.48 -5.67
CA GLU A 34 3.87 -8.43 -5.63
C GLU A 34 4.37 -7.89 -4.28
N GLY A 35 3.70 -6.87 -3.73
CA GLY A 35 4.01 -6.34 -2.40
C GLY A 35 3.80 -7.37 -1.30
N GLN A 36 2.73 -8.15 -1.37
CA GLN A 36 2.48 -9.27 -0.44
C GLN A 36 3.59 -10.31 -0.50
N LYS A 37 4.03 -10.68 -1.70
CA LYS A 37 5.13 -11.62 -1.91
C LYS A 37 6.45 -11.08 -1.33
N ASN A 38 6.78 -9.81 -1.62
CA ASN A 38 7.97 -9.17 -1.07
C ASN A 38 7.92 -9.09 0.46
N TYR A 39 6.75 -8.78 1.02
CA TYR A 39 6.51 -8.73 2.46
C TYR A 39 6.82 -10.05 3.16
N ALA A 40 6.40 -11.17 2.56
CA ALA A 40 6.54 -12.50 3.13
C ALA A 40 7.92 -13.15 2.86
N HIS A 41 8.64 -12.73 1.82
CA HIS A 41 9.81 -13.49 1.35
C HIS A 41 11.07 -12.64 1.11
N ASN A 42 10.98 -11.31 0.96
CA ASN A 42 12.14 -10.51 0.65
C ASN A 42 12.93 -10.15 1.92
N THR A 43 14.15 -10.63 1.99
CA THR A 43 15.09 -10.33 3.07
C THR A 43 15.87 -9.03 2.85
N PHE A 44 15.73 -8.38 1.68
CA PHE A 44 16.48 -7.21 1.27
C PHE A 44 18.01 -7.39 1.38
N ASN A 45 18.49 -8.61 1.15
CA ASN A 45 19.89 -9.02 1.35
C ASN A 45 20.39 -8.78 2.79
N GLY A 46 19.49 -8.85 3.77
CA GLY A 46 19.80 -8.58 5.17
C GLY A 46 20.06 -9.84 6.00
N ASN A 47 19.63 -9.79 7.26
CA ASN A 47 19.89 -10.80 8.28
C ASN A 47 19.03 -12.08 8.20
N GLY A 48 18.32 -12.29 7.09
CA GLY A 48 17.44 -13.44 6.86
C GLY A 48 16.00 -13.27 7.38
N HIS A 49 15.71 -12.22 8.14
CA HIS A 49 14.33 -11.88 8.48
C HIS A 49 13.61 -11.21 7.30
N VAL A 50 12.29 -11.32 7.32
CA VAL A 50 11.36 -10.65 6.39
C VAL A 50 10.39 -9.78 7.19
N CYS A 51 9.60 -8.95 6.54
CA CYS A 51 8.64 -8.09 7.24
C CYS A 51 7.66 -8.91 8.10
N GLU A 52 7.20 -10.05 7.59
CA GLU A 52 6.30 -10.96 8.30
C GLU A 52 6.92 -11.62 9.54
N SER A 53 8.25 -11.67 9.65
CA SER A 53 8.91 -12.18 10.86
C SER A 53 8.53 -11.39 12.14
N CYS A 54 8.15 -10.12 11.97
CA CYS A 54 7.80 -9.24 13.08
C CYS A 54 6.34 -8.77 13.05
N HIS A 55 5.78 -8.50 11.87
CA HIS A 55 4.39 -8.09 11.67
C HIS A 55 3.61 -9.28 11.10
N VAL A 56 3.12 -10.13 11.99
CA VAL A 56 2.58 -11.44 11.65
C VAL A 56 1.19 -11.38 11.01
N GLY A 57 0.71 -12.52 10.50
CA GLY A 57 -0.60 -12.63 9.88
C GLY A 57 -0.76 -11.76 8.63
N GLY A 58 0.29 -11.68 7.80
CA GLY A 58 0.31 -10.77 6.65
C GLY A 58 0.27 -9.28 7.08
N GLY A 59 0.80 -8.93 8.23
CA GLY A 59 0.77 -7.57 8.77
C GLY A 59 -0.52 -7.17 9.48
N LYS A 60 -1.51 -8.05 9.55
CA LYS A 60 -2.82 -7.76 10.16
C LYS A 60 -2.80 -7.93 11.67
N GLU A 61 -1.86 -8.68 12.19
CA GLU A 61 -1.76 -9.02 13.60
C GLU A 61 -0.53 -8.40 14.25
N ALA A 62 -0.61 -8.17 15.55
CA ALA A 62 0.53 -7.72 16.34
C ALA A 62 1.50 -8.89 16.56
N GLY A 63 2.78 -8.65 16.31
CA GLY A 63 3.85 -9.59 16.61
C GLY A 63 4.48 -9.35 17.97
N LYS A 64 5.42 -10.21 18.35
CA LYS A 64 6.19 -10.10 19.59
C LYS A 64 7.63 -10.50 19.36
N LEU A 65 8.55 -9.64 19.76
CA LEU A 65 9.99 -9.95 19.72
C LEU A 65 10.39 -10.89 20.86
N PRO A 66 11.54 -11.59 20.77
CA PRO A 66 12.03 -12.48 21.83
C PRO A 66 12.17 -11.79 23.19
N ASN A 67 12.46 -10.49 23.23
CA ASN A 67 12.55 -9.70 24.46
C ASN A 67 11.18 -9.25 25.00
N GLY A 68 10.07 -9.75 24.45
CA GLY A 68 8.72 -9.45 24.88
C GLY A 68 8.11 -8.17 24.30
N LYS A 69 8.87 -7.37 23.56
CA LYS A 69 8.38 -6.12 22.95
C LYS A 69 7.30 -6.44 21.88
N VAL A 70 6.15 -5.82 22.01
CA VAL A 70 5.07 -5.93 21.02
C VAL A 70 5.42 -5.10 19.78
N ILE A 71 5.24 -5.70 18.62
CA ILE A 71 5.31 -5.05 17.32
C ILE A 71 3.87 -4.85 16.85
N PRO A 72 3.42 -3.61 16.60
CA PRO A 72 2.02 -3.35 16.26
C PRO A 72 1.65 -3.97 14.91
N SER A 73 0.35 -4.20 14.67
CA SER A 73 -0.14 -4.56 13.35
C SER A 73 0.05 -3.42 12.35
N LEU A 74 0.00 -3.72 11.07
CA LEU A 74 0.03 -2.72 9.99
C LEU A 74 -1.37 -2.37 9.47
N ALA A 75 -2.43 -2.88 10.11
CA ALA A 75 -3.81 -2.73 9.65
C ALA A 75 -4.29 -1.26 9.57
N ASN A 76 -3.63 -0.33 10.24
CA ASN A 76 -3.90 1.11 10.11
C ASN A 76 -2.69 1.92 9.61
N ALA A 77 -1.62 1.26 9.18
CA ALA A 77 -0.35 1.95 8.87
C ALA A 77 -0.54 3.06 7.83
N ALA A 78 -1.15 2.77 6.68
CA ALA A 78 -1.34 3.79 5.64
C ALA A 78 -2.28 4.94 6.08
N ALA A 79 -3.16 4.72 7.04
CA ALA A 79 -4.06 5.75 7.54
C ALA A 79 -3.36 6.77 8.45
N ILE A 80 -2.25 6.38 9.10
CA ILE A 80 -1.54 7.24 10.07
C ILE A 80 -0.31 7.95 9.48
N PHE A 81 0.15 7.56 8.31
CA PHE A 81 1.24 8.26 7.61
C PHE A 81 0.69 9.39 6.71
N PRO A 82 1.46 10.49 6.51
CA PRO A 82 2.73 10.79 7.15
C PRO A 82 2.60 11.14 8.63
N ARG A 83 3.67 10.90 9.38
CA ARG A 83 3.71 11.22 10.82
C ARG A 83 5.08 11.72 11.26
N ILE A 84 5.15 12.33 12.44
CA ILE A 84 6.43 12.68 13.06
C ILE A 84 7.02 11.44 13.73
N ASN A 85 8.27 11.12 13.40
CA ASN A 85 9.04 10.11 14.12
C ASN A 85 9.48 10.69 15.47
N MET A 86 8.97 10.12 16.55
CA MET A 86 9.20 10.62 17.91
C MET A 86 10.67 10.61 18.35
N LYS A 87 11.51 9.77 17.74
CA LYS A 87 12.93 9.72 18.07
C LYS A 87 13.76 10.79 17.35
N SER A 88 13.44 11.05 16.07
CA SER A 88 14.22 11.97 15.24
C SER A 88 13.58 13.36 15.08
N GLY A 89 12.31 13.53 15.47
CA GLY A 89 11.54 14.76 15.22
C GLY A 89 11.22 15.03 13.75
N LYS A 90 11.56 14.10 12.84
CA LYS A 90 11.38 14.29 11.39
C LYS A 90 10.04 13.75 10.91
N LEU A 91 9.50 14.40 9.89
CA LEU A 91 8.36 13.86 9.14
C LEU A 91 8.80 12.60 8.39
N VAL A 92 8.00 11.55 8.47
CA VAL A 92 8.25 10.24 7.86
C VAL A 92 7.02 9.81 7.10
N THR A 93 7.19 9.42 5.85
CA THR A 93 6.15 8.81 5.00
C THR A 93 6.10 7.30 5.22
N LEU A 94 5.08 6.63 4.65
CA LEU A 94 5.03 5.17 4.66
C LEU A 94 6.21 4.55 3.91
N SER A 95 6.61 5.14 2.78
CA SER A 95 7.79 4.71 2.01
C SER A 95 9.08 4.81 2.84
N ASP A 96 9.27 5.92 3.57
CA ASP A 96 10.41 6.08 4.47
C ASP A 96 10.42 5.02 5.56
N GLN A 97 9.25 4.70 6.11
CA GLN A 97 9.13 3.68 7.15
C GLN A 97 9.48 2.29 6.63
N VAL A 98 9.03 1.92 5.42
CA VAL A 98 9.41 0.64 4.77
C VAL A 98 10.92 0.56 4.59
N ARG A 99 11.52 1.60 4.02
CA ARG A 99 12.98 1.70 3.82
C ARG A 99 13.74 1.61 5.14
N ASN A 100 13.26 2.30 6.18
CA ASN A 100 13.83 2.24 7.52
C ASN A 100 13.79 0.84 8.13
N CYS A 101 12.68 0.11 7.94
CA CYS A 101 12.59 -1.28 8.40
C CYS A 101 13.58 -2.17 7.65
N ALA A 102 13.69 -2.04 6.31
CA ALA A 102 14.65 -2.80 5.52
C ALA A 102 16.09 -2.56 5.98
N ALA A 103 16.47 -1.29 6.20
CA ALA A 103 17.82 -0.92 6.63
C ALA A 103 18.17 -1.37 8.07
N ASN A 104 17.25 -1.14 9.01
CA ASN A 104 17.57 -1.27 10.43
C ASN A 104 17.08 -2.58 11.05
N ALA A 105 15.83 -2.99 10.80
CA ALA A 105 15.28 -4.22 11.37
C ALA A 105 15.76 -5.47 10.62
N LEU A 106 15.79 -5.41 9.30
CA LEU A 106 16.27 -6.50 8.45
C LEU A 106 17.76 -6.43 8.17
N GLN A 107 18.44 -5.32 8.50
CA GLN A 107 19.87 -5.08 8.25
C GLN A 107 20.24 -5.28 6.77
N GLY A 108 19.32 -4.95 5.89
CA GLY A 108 19.42 -5.15 4.45
C GLY A 108 19.61 -3.86 3.67
N THR A 109 19.54 -3.98 2.35
CA THR A 109 19.61 -2.84 1.43
C THR A 109 18.21 -2.24 1.28
N PRO A 110 17.98 -0.96 1.65
CA PRO A 110 16.68 -0.33 1.45
C PRO A 110 16.34 -0.22 -0.02
N PRO A 111 15.12 -0.60 -0.46
CA PRO A 111 14.72 -0.46 -1.86
C PRO A 111 14.73 1.01 -2.27
N GLU A 112 15.10 1.30 -3.52
CA GLU A 112 15.19 2.66 -4.05
C GLU A 112 13.81 3.33 -4.11
N TYR A 113 13.76 4.66 -3.89
CA TYR A 113 12.53 5.42 -4.09
C TYR A 113 12.05 5.33 -5.53
N GLY A 114 10.75 5.10 -5.72
CA GLY A 114 10.15 4.92 -7.04
C GLY A 114 10.36 3.53 -7.65
N SER A 115 11.14 2.64 -7.02
CA SER A 115 11.28 1.26 -7.49
C SER A 115 9.96 0.49 -7.41
N VAL A 116 9.79 -0.50 -8.27
CA VAL A 116 8.66 -1.43 -8.23
C VAL A 116 8.60 -2.14 -6.88
N GLU A 117 9.76 -2.52 -6.34
CA GLU A 117 9.90 -3.19 -5.06
C GLU A 117 9.33 -2.35 -3.91
N LEU A 118 9.71 -1.06 -3.80
CA LEU A 118 9.18 -0.17 -2.76
C LEU A 118 7.70 0.14 -2.98
N ASN A 119 7.32 0.45 -4.22
CA ASN A 119 5.94 0.83 -4.54
C ASN A 119 4.97 -0.33 -4.30
N SER A 120 5.35 -1.57 -4.63
CA SER A 120 4.54 -2.75 -4.36
C SER A 120 4.37 -3.00 -2.85
N MET A 121 5.43 -2.85 -2.07
CA MET A 121 5.35 -2.93 -0.61
C MET A 121 4.39 -1.89 -0.02
N VAL A 122 4.49 -0.64 -0.49
CA VAL A 122 3.59 0.44 -0.07
C VAL A 122 2.15 0.14 -0.50
N ALA A 123 1.93 -0.34 -1.73
CA ALA A 123 0.59 -0.74 -2.20
C ALA A 123 -0.02 -1.84 -1.33
N TYR A 124 0.76 -2.88 -1.00
CA TYR A 124 0.30 -3.95 -0.12
C TYR A 124 -0.06 -3.43 1.27
N ILE A 125 0.83 -2.68 1.93
CA ILE A 125 0.55 -2.14 3.27
C ILE A 125 -0.65 -1.17 3.24
N THR A 126 -0.80 -0.41 2.15
CA THR A 126 -1.96 0.47 1.96
C THR A 126 -3.25 -0.34 1.84
N SER A 127 -3.24 -1.48 1.15
CA SER A 127 -4.41 -2.36 1.03
C SER A 127 -4.89 -2.90 2.38
N LEU A 128 -3.99 -3.08 3.36
CA LEU A 128 -4.36 -3.51 4.71
C LEU A 128 -5.18 -2.46 5.47
N ALA A 129 -5.06 -1.19 5.09
CA ALA A 129 -5.76 -0.07 5.72
C ALA A 129 -7.06 0.33 4.99
N GLN A 130 -7.52 -0.45 4.00
CA GLN A 130 -8.77 -0.16 3.30
C GLN A 130 -9.95 -0.01 4.29
N GLY A 131 -10.78 1.01 4.07
CA GLY A 131 -11.92 1.32 4.92
C GLY A 131 -11.57 1.97 6.26
N LYS A 132 -10.30 2.21 6.56
CA LYS A 132 -9.89 2.97 7.74
C LYS A 132 -9.96 4.47 7.48
N ALA A 133 -10.49 5.21 8.44
CA ALA A 133 -10.43 6.68 8.38
C ALA A 133 -8.97 7.15 8.43
N ILE A 134 -8.67 8.20 7.67
CA ILE A 134 -7.35 8.85 7.70
C ILE A 134 -7.14 9.47 9.08
N ASP A 135 -5.99 9.18 9.69
CA ASP A 135 -5.58 9.61 11.03
C ASP A 135 -4.10 10.01 11.01
N MET A 136 -3.75 10.99 10.17
CA MET A 136 -2.36 11.44 9.98
C MET A 136 -1.73 11.87 11.30
N GLY A 137 -0.54 11.33 11.59
CA GLY A 137 0.14 11.54 12.86
C GLY A 137 -0.32 10.60 13.99
N GLY A 138 -1.30 9.75 13.72
CA GLY A 138 -1.81 8.77 14.67
C GLY A 138 -0.81 7.69 15.06
N MET A 139 -1.24 6.80 15.96
CA MET A 139 -0.40 5.72 16.49
C MET A 139 -0.76 4.37 15.84
N PRO A 140 0.23 3.49 15.63
CA PRO A 140 -0.01 2.09 15.24
C PRO A 140 -0.86 1.38 16.30
N LYS A 141 -1.76 0.52 15.83
CA LYS A 141 -2.68 -0.25 16.69
C LYS A 141 -2.32 -1.72 16.74
#